data_32698771ac527fbdd5dcc7e60f2ad912
#
_entry.id   32698771ac527fbdd5dcc7e60f2ad912
#
_cell.length_a   1.000
_cell.length_b   1.000
_cell.length_c   1.000
_cell.angle_alpha   90.00
_cell.angle_beta   90.00
_cell.angle_gamma   90.00
#
_symmetry.space_group_name_H-M   'P 1'
#
loop_
_entity.id
_entity.type
_entity.pdbx_description
1 polymer ?
#
loop_
_entity_poly.entity_id
_entity_poly.type
_entity_poly.pdbx_seq_one_letter_code
_entity_poly.pdbx_strand_id
1 'polypeptide(L)'
;MPSKDTFSVNPIKALIEKWIDSPLLMVADPFSNGKRFCKACITNDLDEELEADFHMDALDFLKSLADESIHVVLFDPPYSPRQVSECYKKMGKTVNMQTTQSMYWGNMKKEIARVLAPSGVCLTFGWNSGGIGKNVGFEIEEVLLVAHGGWHNDTICTVDRKVYIAKPNSVNSKKETR
;
A
#
# COMPACT_ATOMS: atom_id res chain seq x y z
N MET A 1 -14.79 -7.27 -10.02
CA MET A 1 -14.30 -7.13 -8.63
C MET A 1 -15.22 -7.92 -7.72
N PRO A 2 -14.71 -8.72 -6.79
CA PRO A 2 -15.55 -9.51 -5.87
C PRO A 2 -16.34 -8.62 -4.92
N SER A 3 -15.83 -7.46 -4.56
CA SER A 3 -16.53 -6.44 -3.76
C SER A 3 -16.06 -5.06 -4.21
N LYS A 4 -16.95 -4.06 -4.19
CA LYS A 4 -16.54 -2.65 -4.29
C LYS A 4 -15.90 -2.17 -2.97
N ASP A 5 -15.89 -3.02 -1.96
CA ASP A 5 -15.45 -2.73 -0.60
C ASP A 5 -14.65 -3.92 -0.08
N THR A 6 -13.37 -3.95 -0.40
CA THR A 6 -12.42 -4.99 0.02
C THR A 6 -12.44 -5.16 1.53
N PHE A 7 -12.48 -4.07 2.29
CA PHE A 7 -12.35 -4.09 3.76
C PHE A 7 -13.63 -4.52 4.48
N SER A 8 -14.79 -4.63 3.78
CA SER A 8 -16.02 -5.17 4.37
C SER A 8 -16.08 -6.71 4.38
N VAL A 9 -15.18 -7.37 3.66
CA VAL A 9 -15.10 -8.83 3.61
C VAL A 9 -14.60 -9.34 4.96
N ASN A 10 -15.42 -10.14 5.67
CA ASN A 10 -15.15 -10.52 7.06
C ASN A 10 -13.72 -11.00 7.36
N PRO A 11 -13.11 -11.95 6.62
CA PRO A 11 -11.73 -12.35 6.88
C PRO A 11 -10.73 -11.21 6.71
N ILE A 12 -10.93 -10.32 5.74
CA ILE A 12 -10.06 -9.16 5.50
C ILE A 12 -10.21 -8.15 6.63
N LYS A 13 -11.45 -7.85 7.02
CA LYS A 13 -11.73 -6.97 8.15
C LYS A 13 -11.08 -7.47 9.44
N ALA A 14 -11.20 -8.73 9.75
CA ALA A 14 -10.56 -9.36 10.92
C ALA A 14 -9.03 -9.26 10.87
N LEU A 15 -8.43 -9.43 9.68
CA LEU A 15 -6.99 -9.25 9.51
C LEU A 15 -6.57 -7.81 9.80
N ILE A 16 -7.29 -6.81 9.24
CA ILE A 16 -6.98 -5.41 9.46
C ILE A 16 -7.14 -5.05 10.95
N GLU A 17 -8.24 -5.48 11.59
CA GLU A 17 -8.49 -5.24 13.02
C GLU A 17 -7.42 -5.85 13.93
N LYS A 18 -6.86 -7.00 13.56
CA LYS A 18 -5.75 -7.64 14.26
C LYS A 18 -4.48 -6.79 14.25
N TRP A 19 -4.21 -6.11 13.12
CA TRP A 19 -2.99 -5.33 12.93
C TRP A 19 -3.14 -3.84 13.25
N ILE A 20 -4.38 -3.36 13.44
CA ILE A 20 -4.72 -2.02 13.95
C ILE A 20 -5.35 -2.18 15.33
N ASP A 21 -4.60 -2.72 16.27
CA ASP A 21 -5.05 -3.10 17.63
C ASP A 21 -5.00 -1.93 18.63
N SER A 22 -4.49 -0.77 18.23
CA SER A 22 -4.35 0.40 19.08
C SER A 22 -4.85 1.68 18.41
N PRO A 23 -5.60 2.53 19.12
CA PRO A 23 -6.05 3.82 18.61
C PRO A 23 -4.89 4.85 18.45
N LEU A 24 -3.69 4.51 18.93
CA LEU A 24 -2.50 5.36 18.81
C LEU A 24 -1.74 5.14 17.49
N LEU A 25 -2.11 4.09 16.74
CA LEU A 25 -1.46 3.81 15.46
C LEU A 25 -1.95 4.79 14.40
N MET A 26 -1.01 5.51 13.77
CA MET A 26 -1.29 6.30 12.58
C MET A 26 -1.40 5.37 11.38
N VAL A 27 -2.53 5.43 10.70
CA VAL A 27 -2.84 4.59 9.53
C VAL A 27 -2.91 5.46 8.29
N ALA A 28 -2.42 5.00 7.16
CA ALA A 28 -2.62 5.66 5.86
C ALA A 28 -3.30 4.71 4.88
N ASP A 29 -4.31 5.22 4.18
CA ASP A 29 -5.04 4.50 3.13
C ASP A 29 -5.02 5.32 1.84
N PRO A 30 -4.12 4.99 0.89
CA PRO A 30 -4.01 5.71 -0.38
C PRO A 30 -5.20 5.50 -1.34
N PHE A 31 -6.08 4.51 -1.08
CA PHE A 31 -7.17 4.07 -1.97
C PHE A 31 -8.46 3.81 -1.19
N SER A 32 -8.90 4.78 -0.40
CA SER A 32 -9.94 4.61 0.63
C SER A 32 -11.34 4.27 0.12
N ASN A 33 -11.61 4.51 -1.16
CA ASN A 33 -12.93 4.28 -1.78
C ASN A 33 -14.08 4.90 -0.95
N GLY A 34 -13.86 6.12 -0.44
CA GLY A 34 -14.84 6.85 0.36
C GLY A 34 -15.06 6.31 1.77
N LYS A 35 -14.14 5.49 2.28
CA LYS A 35 -14.29 4.86 3.60
C LYS A 35 -13.08 5.10 4.49
N ARG A 36 -13.33 5.18 5.77
CA ARG A 36 -12.32 5.34 6.80
C ARG A 36 -12.39 4.15 7.77
N PHE A 37 -11.36 3.33 7.80
CA PHE A 37 -11.33 2.13 8.63
C PHE A 37 -11.25 2.44 10.13
N CYS A 38 -10.48 3.47 10.52
CA CYS A 38 -10.37 3.90 11.92
C CYS A 38 -10.17 5.42 12.01
N LYS A 39 -10.36 5.99 13.22
CA LYS A 39 -10.24 7.45 13.44
C LYS A 39 -8.87 8.03 13.07
N ALA A 40 -7.81 7.29 13.34
CA ALA A 40 -6.44 7.70 13.07
C ALA A 40 -5.98 7.37 11.63
N CYS A 41 -6.92 6.99 10.74
CA CYS A 41 -6.63 6.72 9.34
C CYS A 41 -6.66 8.01 8.54
N ILE A 42 -5.54 8.34 7.89
CA ILE A 42 -5.44 9.39 6.88
C ILE A 42 -5.82 8.76 5.55
N THR A 43 -6.89 9.27 4.94
CA THR A 43 -7.49 8.69 3.75
C THR A 43 -7.22 9.53 2.52
N ASN A 44 -7.00 8.88 1.38
CA ASN A 44 -6.92 9.51 0.08
C ASN A 44 -7.77 8.75 -0.93
N ASP A 45 -8.41 9.48 -1.81
CA ASP A 45 -9.05 8.93 -3.00
C ASP A 45 -8.85 9.88 -4.17
N LEU A 46 -8.71 9.35 -5.38
CA LEU A 46 -8.58 10.16 -6.58
C LEU A 46 -9.93 10.77 -7.01
N ASP A 47 -11.04 10.15 -6.61
CA ASP A 47 -12.42 10.56 -6.90
C ASP A 47 -12.87 11.61 -5.87
N GLU A 48 -13.03 12.85 -6.32
CA GLU A 48 -13.45 13.99 -5.48
C GLU A 48 -14.91 13.88 -4.99
N GLU A 49 -15.70 12.97 -5.55
CA GLU A 49 -17.08 12.70 -5.10
C GLU A 49 -17.12 11.78 -3.86
N LEU A 50 -16.00 11.08 -3.55
CA LEU A 50 -15.90 10.20 -2.39
C LEU A 50 -15.37 10.93 -1.15
N GLU A 51 -15.75 10.48 0.04
CA GLU A 51 -15.26 11.06 1.28
C GLU A 51 -13.81 10.63 1.55
N ALA A 52 -12.87 11.59 1.59
CA ALA A 52 -11.48 11.37 1.94
C ALA A 52 -10.84 12.65 2.49
N ASP A 53 -9.69 12.52 3.19
CA ASP A 53 -8.94 13.70 3.67
C ASP A 53 -8.19 14.38 2.52
N PHE A 54 -7.80 13.61 1.50
CA PHE A 54 -7.07 14.09 0.33
C PHE A 54 -7.68 13.54 -0.96
N HIS A 55 -7.58 14.32 -2.04
CA HIS A 55 -8.05 13.94 -3.38
C HIS A 55 -6.93 14.13 -4.39
N MET A 56 -5.96 13.23 -4.38
CA MET A 56 -4.80 13.29 -5.25
C MET A 56 -4.36 11.91 -5.73
N ASP A 57 -3.41 11.88 -6.66
CA ASP A 57 -2.77 10.62 -7.06
C ASP A 57 -2.14 9.93 -5.85
N ALA A 58 -2.31 8.61 -5.75
CA ALA A 58 -1.85 7.84 -4.58
C ALA A 58 -0.34 7.96 -4.33
N LEU A 59 0.48 8.07 -5.41
CA LEU A 59 1.92 8.29 -5.28
C LEU A 59 2.22 9.68 -4.72
N ASP A 60 1.49 10.71 -5.14
CA ASP A 60 1.68 12.07 -4.65
C ASP A 60 1.16 12.21 -3.21
N PHE A 61 0.08 11.52 -2.86
CA PHE A 61 -0.37 11.40 -1.48
C PHE A 61 0.72 10.80 -0.58
N LEU A 62 1.29 9.65 -0.97
CA LEU A 62 2.38 9.03 -0.20
C LEU A 62 3.58 9.96 -0.06
N LYS A 63 3.97 10.68 -1.11
CA LYS A 63 5.05 11.68 -1.06
C LYS A 63 4.77 12.85 -0.11
N SER A 64 3.51 13.22 0.08
CA SER A 64 3.10 14.32 0.97
C SER A 64 3.25 13.98 2.46
N LEU A 65 3.28 12.69 2.79
CA LEU A 65 3.45 12.23 4.17
C LEU A 65 4.92 12.33 4.62
N ALA A 66 5.14 12.64 5.90
CA ALA A 66 6.47 12.72 6.46
C ALA A 66 7.14 11.34 6.58
N ASP A 67 8.48 11.32 6.57
CA ASP A 67 9.26 10.10 6.79
C ASP A 67 8.90 9.48 8.14
N GLU A 68 8.79 8.16 8.18
CA GLU A 68 8.60 7.36 9.40
C GLU A 68 7.43 7.81 10.29
N SER A 69 6.40 8.45 9.70
CA SER A 69 5.25 9.00 10.42
C SER A 69 4.04 8.06 10.50
N ILE A 70 4.02 7.00 9.72
CA ILE A 70 2.89 6.06 9.60
C ILE A 70 3.26 4.72 10.24
N HIS A 71 2.34 4.13 11.00
CA HIS A 71 2.53 2.82 11.63
C HIS A 71 1.98 1.69 10.76
N VAL A 72 0.85 1.95 10.07
CA VAL A 72 0.19 0.97 9.21
C VAL A 72 -0.21 1.62 7.90
N VAL A 73 0.10 0.97 6.77
CA VAL A 73 -0.42 1.35 5.46
C VAL A 73 -1.39 0.26 4.97
N LEU A 74 -2.60 0.67 4.59
CA LEU A 74 -3.57 -0.19 3.90
C LEU A 74 -3.40 0.03 2.39
N PHE A 75 -2.84 -0.94 1.68
CA PHE A 75 -2.47 -0.80 0.28
C PHE A 75 -3.34 -1.68 -0.61
N ASP A 76 -4.49 -1.14 -1.05
CA ASP A 76 -5.49 -1.81 -1.91
C ASP A 76 -5.58 -1.14 -3.29
N PRO A 77 -4.51 -1.15 -4.09
CA PRO A 77 -4.50 -0.50 -5.39
C PRO A 77 -5.34 -1.25 -6.43
N PRO A 78 -5.76 -0.60 -7.53
CA PRO A 78 -6.32 -1.30 -8.68
C PRO A 78 -5.36 -2.40 -9.16
N TYR A 79 -5.83 -3.65 -9.30
CA TYR A 79 -4.98 -4.84 -9.47
C TYR A 79 -4.44 -5.04 -10.89
N SER A 80 -4.90 -4.24 -11.84
CA SER A 80 -4.46 -4.37 -13.23
C SER A 80 -4.39 -3.02 -13.95
N PRO A 81 -3.57 -2.90 -15.02
CA PRO A 81 -3.53 -1.70 -15.86
C PRO A 81 -4.90 -1.31 -16.44
N ARG A 82 -5.74 -2.32 -16.70
CA ARG A 82 -7.11 -2.10 -17.16
C ARG A 82 -7.94 -1.39 -16.09
N GLN A 83 -7.90 -1.84 -14.85
CA GLN A 83 -8.62 -1.22 -13.74
C GLN A 83 -8.13 0.20 -13.47
N VAL A 84 -6.81 0.44 -13.51
CA VAL A 84 -6.24 1.80 -13.44
C VAL A 84 -6.84 2.66 -14.55
N SER A 85 -6.84 2.17 -15.81
CA SER A 85 -7.40 2.90 -16.95
C SER A 85 -8.89 3.19 -16.78
N GLU A 86 -9.68 2.24 -16.28
CA GLU A 86 -11.11 2.41 -16.02
C GLU A 86 -11.37 3.46 -14.93
N CYS A 87 -10.58 3.46 -13.83
CA CYS A 87 -10.65 4.47 -12.77
C CYS A 87 -10.38 5.88 -13.31
N TYR A 88 -9.24 6.07 -14.00
CA TYR A 88 -8.86 7.39 -14.54
C TYR A 88 -9.86 7.91 -15.57
N LYS A 89 -10.35 7.04 -16.48
CA LYS A 89 -11.36 7.43 -17.48
C LYS A 89 -12.68 7.85 -16.86
N LYS A 90 -13.13 7.15 -15.80
CA LYS A 90 -14.36 7.49 -15.07
C LYS A 90 -14.28 8.93 -14.51
N MET A 91 -13.10 9.37 -14.13
CA MET A 91 -12.84 10.71 -13.58
C MET A 91 -12.42 11.74 -14.64
N GLY A 92 -12.55 11.42 -15.94
CA GLY A 92 -12.15 12.33 -17.02
C GLY A 92 -10.64 12.60 -17.09
N LYS A 93 -9.82 11.83 -16.37
CA LYS A 93 -8.36 11.97 -16.34
C LYS A 93 -7.70 11.11 -17.42
N THR A 94 -6.64 11.62 -18.03
CA THR A 94 -5.91 10.89 -19.08
C THR A 94 -4.95 9.89 -18.43
N VAL A 95 -5.06 8.62 -18.82
CA VAL A 95 -4.08 7.60 -18.47
C VAL A 95 -2.81 7.85 -19.28
N ASN A 96 -1.68 8.04 -18.63
CA ASN A 96 -0.40 8.08 -19.31
C ASN A 96 0.34 6.73 -19.12
N MET A 97 1.35 6.48 -19.97
CA MET A 97 2.14 5.24 -19.87
C MET A 97 2.84 5.08 -18.51
N GLN A 98 3.09 6.19 -17.79
CA GLN A 98 3.76 6.15 -16.48
C GLN A 98 2.88 5.56 -15.39
N THR A 99 1.55 5.80 -15.42
CA THR A 99 0.61 5.30 -14.40
C THR A 99 0.26 3.82 -14.55
N THR A 100 0.57 3.21 -15.69
CA THR A 100 0.29 1.78 -15.98
C THR A 100 1.53 0.89 -15.96
N GLN A 101 2.73 1.45 -15.76
CA GLN A 101 3.98 0.70 -15.78
C GLN A 101 4.32 0.12 -14.41
N SER A 102 5.05 -0.99 -14.40
CA SER A 102 5.60 -1.61 -13.18
C SER A 102 6.42 -0.65 -12.33
N MET A 103 7.01 0.38 -12.95
CA MET A 103 7.77 1.44 -12.27
C MET A 103 6.87 2.28 -11.33
N TYR A 104 5.61 2.53 -11.69
CA TYR A 104 4.67 3.27 -10.84
C TYR A 104 4.41 2.52 -9.51
N TRP A 105 4.17 1.23 -9.59
CA TRP A 105 4.03 0.36 -8.42
C TRP A 105 5.31 0.33 -7.58
N GLY A 106 6.47 0.23 -8.26
CA GLY A 106 7.77 0.26 -7.60
C GLY A 106 8.03 1.57 -6.85
N ASN A 107 7.59 2.70 -7.39
CA ASN A 107 7.72 4.00 -6.74
C ASN A 107 6.79 4.11 -5.51
N MET A 108 5.55 3.66 -5.60
CA MET A 108 4.66 3.61 -4.42
C MET A 108 5.23 2.74 -3.31
N LYS A 109 5.79 1.56 -3.62
CA LYS A 109 6.43 0.68 -2.63
C LYS A 109 7.63 1.35 -1.94
N LYS A 110 8.42 2.16 -2.66
CA LYS A 110 9.51 2.94 -2.07
C LYS A 110 8.99 4.03 -1.13
N GLU A 111 7.92 4.73 -1.53
CA GLU A 111 7.31 5.74 -0.67
C GLU A 111 6.66 5.11 0.57
N ILE A 112 6.00 3.95 0.45
CA ILE A 112 5.50 3.19 1.59
C ILE A 112 6.66 2.84 2.54
N ALA A 113 7.80 2.41 2.01
CA ALA A 113 8.99 2.14 2.82
C ALA A 113 9.52 3.39 3.54
N ARG A 114 9.44 4.57 2.92
CA ARG A 114 9.88 5.84 3.50
C ARG A 114 8.95 6.29 4.62
N VAL A 115 7.64 6.29 4.38
CA VAL A 115 6.65 6.84 5.33
C VAL A 115 6.39 5.94 6.53
N LEU A 116 6.60 4.61 6.40
CA LEU A 116 6.42 3.69 7.52
C LEU A 116 7.50 3.89 8.58
N ALA A 117 7.07 4.00 9.82
CA ALA A 117 7.92 3.99 11.00
C ALA A 117 8.76 2.68 11.08
N PRO A 118 9.86 2.65 11.82
CA PRO A 118 10.58 1.41 12.11
C PRO A 118 9.62 0.35 12.67
N SER A 119 9.69 -0.87 12.14
CA SER A 119 8.76 -1.97 12.46
C SER A 119 7.29 -1.73 12.09
N GLY A 120 6.98 -0.67 11.37
CA GLY A 120 5.65 -0.45 10.79
C GLY A 120 5.29 -1.52 9.77
N VAL A 121 4.01 -1.69 9.50
CA VAL A 121 3.50 -2.74 8.62
C VAL A 121 2.72 -2.18 7.44
N CYS A 122 2.80 -2.88 6.31
CA CYS A 122 1.92 -2.65 5.17
C CYS A 122 1.05 -3.87 4.95
N LEU A 123 -0.26 -3.68 4.95
CA LEU A 123 -1.21 -4.69 4.51
C LEU A 123 -1.47 -4.47 3.03
N THR A 124 -1.12 -5.45 2.19
CA THR A 124 -1.39 -5.40 0.76
C THR A 124 -2.55 -6.31 0.41
N PHE A 125 -3.37 -5.87 -0.54
CA PHE A 125 -4.51 -6.62 -1.03
C PHE A 125 -4.36 -6.75 -2.54
N GLY A 126 -4.56 -7.96 -3.09
CA GLY A 126 -4.34 -8.17 -4.52
C GLY A 126 -4.49 -9.63 -4.96
N TRP A 127 -3.90 -9.94 -6.11
CA TRP A 127 -3.96 -11.26 -6.74
C TRP A 127 -2.63 -12.01 -6.67
N ASN A 128 -1.66 -11.51 -5.93
CA ASN A 128 -0.37 -12.15 -5.75
C ASN A 128 0.13 -11.96 -4.32
N SER A 129 1.02 -12.86 -3.90
CA SER A 129 1.62 -12.87 -2.56
C SER A 129 2.98 -12.18 -2.49
N GLY A 130 3.32 -11.34 -3.46
CA GLY A 130 4.63 -10.69 -3.50
C GLY A 130 4.82 -9.55 -2.50
N GLY A 131 3.73 -9.06 -1.92
CA GLY A 131 3.75 -7.98 -0.93
C GLY A 131 4.49 -6.73 -1.39
N ILE A 132 5.07 -6.02 -0.43
CA ILE A 132 5.92 -4.84 -0.69
C ILE A 132 7.28 -5.28 -1.25
N GLY A 133 7.89 -6.30 -0.66
CA GLY A 133 9.09 -6.95 -1.17
C GLY A 133 10.36 -6.73 -0.35
N LYS A 134 11.21 -7.75 -0.32
CA LYS A 134 12.48 -7.75 0.44
C LYS A 134 13.48 -6.71 -0.06
N ASN A 135 13.48 -6.41 -1.37
CA ASN A 135 14.38 -5.45 -1.99
C ASN A 135 14.15 -3.99 -1.54
N VAL A 136 13.01 -3.70 -0.94
CA VAL A 136 12.71 -2.39 -0.34
C VAL A 136 12.64 -2.42 1.19
N GLY A 137 13.08 -3.53 1.79
CA GLY A 137 13.25 -3.65 3.25
C GLY A 137 12.04 -4.18 3.99
N PHE A 138 11.34 -5.14 3.41
CA PHE A 138 10.19 -5.78 4.05
C PHE A 138 10.31 -7.30 4.11
N GLU A 139 9.74 -7.87 5.16
CA GLU A 139 9.52 -9.30 5.31
C GLU A 139 8.04 -9.57 5.50
N ILE A 140 7.54 -10.62 4.82
CA ILE A 140 6.15 -11.05 4.94
C ILE A 140 6.00 -11.82 6.26
N GLU A 141 5.10 -11.35 7.13
CA GLU A 141 4.79 -12.02 8.41
C GLU A 141 3.52 -12.87 8.32
N GLU A 142 2.57 -12.46 7.49
CA GLU A 142 1.29 -13.17 7.38
C GLU A 142 0.78 -13.13 5.94
N VAL A 143 0.15 -14.22 5.50
CA VAL A 143 -0.56 -14.29 4.23
C VAL A 143 -1.95 -14.86 4.49
N LEU A 144 -2.97 -14.15 4.02
CA LEU A 144 -4.36 -14.61 4.05
C LEU A 144 -4.87 -14.78 2.63
N LEU A 145 -5.35 -15.99 2.30
CA LEU A 145 -6.09 -16.25 1.07
C LEU A 145 -7.59 -16.18 1.35
N VAL A 146 -8.28 -15.30 0.64
CA VAL A 146 -9.73 -15.14 0.73
C VAL A 146 -10.36 -15.62 -0.57
N ALA A 147 -10.97 -16.80 -0.50
CA ALA A 147 -11.69 -17.37 -1.62
C ALA A 147 -13.05 -16.70 -1.79
N HIS A 148 -13.32 -16.17 -2.99
CA HIS A 148 -14.60 -15.53 -3.32
C HIS A 148 -15.55 -16.48 -4.03
N GLY A 149 -15.08 -17.62 -4.49
CA GLY A 149 -15.87 -18.62 -5.21
C GLY A 149 -16.34 -18.17 -6.60
N GLY A 150 -16.93 -19.13 -7.34
CA GLY A 150 -17.49 -18.88 -8.67
C GLY A 150 -16.44 -18.39 -9.68
N TRP A 151 -16.78 -17.31 -10.40
CA TRP A 151 -15.95 -16.72 -11.46
C TRP A 151 -15.07 -15.55 -10.99
N HIS A 152 -14.99 -15.32 -9.69
CA HIS A 152 -14.21 -14.24 -9.10
C HIS A 152 -12.82 -14.71 -8.73
N ASN A 153 -11.82 -13.85 -8.96
CA ASN A 153 -10.47 -14.11 -8.46
C ASN A 153 -10.44 -14.00 -6.94
N ASP A 154 -9.70 -14.89 -6.31
CA ASP A 154 -9.44 -14.84 -4.87
C ASP A 154 -8.61 -13.60 -4.53
N THR A 155 -8.79 -13.06 -3.33
CA THR A 155 -7.93 -11.99 -2.81
C THR A 155 -6.82 -12.60 -1.97
N ILE A 156 -5.59 -12.24 -2.25
CA ILE A 156 -4.43 -12.56 -1.44
C ILE A 156 -4.06 -11.30 -0.65
N CYS A 157 -4.12 -11.39 0.66
CA CYS A 157 -3.67 -10.34 1.55
C CYS A 157 -2.29 -10.71 2.10
N THR A 158 -1.33 -9.78 2.08
CA THR A 158 -0.06 -9.97 2.79
C THR A 158 0.10 -8.90 3.84
N VAL A 159 0.72 -9.26 4.95
CA VAL A 159 1.19 -8.32 5.97
C VAL A 159 2.71 -8.32 5.92
N ASP A 160 3.24 -7.19 5.51
CA ASP A 160 4.66 -6.99 5.28
C ASP A 160 5.21 -6.05 6.37
N ARG A 161 6.16 -6.52 7.18
CA ARG A 161 6.82 -5.69 8.20
C ARG A 161 8.05 -5.03 7.63
N LYS A 162 8.20 -3.71 7.88
CA LYS A 162 9.43 -2.99 7.59
C LYS A 162 10.54 -3.49 8.51
N VAL A 163 11.60 -4.06 7.93
CA VAL A 163 12.79 -4.51 8.64
C VAL A 163 13.94 -3.54 8.40
N TYR A 164 14.78 -3.38 9.42
CA TYR A 164 15.96 -2.52 9.29
C TYR A 164 17.00 -3.21 8.41
N ILE A 165 17.21 -2.71 7.20
CA ILE A 165 18.35 -3.11 6.39
C ILE A 165 19.55 -2.27 6.85
N ALA A 166 20.46 -2.87 7.63
CA ALA A 166 21.72 -2.24 7.92
C ALA A 166 22.42 -1.90 6.59
N LYS A 167 22.66 -0.61 6.34
CA LYS A 167 23.47 -0.21 5.18
C LYS A 167 24.83 -0.91 5.31
N PRO A 168 25.32 -1.61 4.28
CA PRO A 168 26.65 -2.18 4.33
C PRO A 168 27.63 -1.03 4.62
N ASN A 169 28.42 -1.18 5.68
CA ASN A 169 29.45 -0.21 6.01
C ASN A 169 30.29 0.01 4.76
N SER A 170 30.33 1.24 4.26
CA SER A 170 31.26 1.64 3.22
C SER A 170 32.67 1.48 3.81
N VAL A 171 33.27 0.33 3.61
CA VAL A 171 34.68 0.09 3.94
C VAL A 171 35.47 1.02 3.02
N ASN A 172 35.95 2.12 3.61
CA ASN A 172 36.92 2.99 2.98
C ASN A 172 38.17 2.16 2.65
N SER A 173 38.24 1.64 1.42
CA SER A 173 39.49 1.15 0.87
C SER A 173 40.34 2.37 0.53
N LYS A 174 41.05 2.92 1.52
CA LYS A 174 42.24 3.69 1.23
C LYS A 174 43.25 2.74 0.61
N LYS A 175 43.36 2.79 -0.72
CA LYS A 175 44.54 2.24 -1.40
C LYS A 175 45.72 3.09 -0.97
N GLU A 176 46.54 2.56 -0.09
CA GLU A 176 47.93 3.03 0.09
C GLU A 176 48.65 2.71 -1.22
N THR A 177 48.98 3.73 -1.94
CA THR A 177 49.96 3.71 -3.02
C THR A 177 51.35 3.75 -2.40
N ARG A 178 52.07 2.65 -2.56
CA ARG A 178 53.53 2.62 -2.46
C ARG A 178 54.15 2.85 -3.81
#